data_b825873807c70e54c7ee766c747442b0
#
_entry.id   b825873807c70e54c7ee766c747442b0
#
_cell.length_a   1.000
_cell.length_b   1.000
_cell.length_c   1.000
_cell.angle_alpha   90.00
_cell.angle_beta   90.00
_cell.angle_gamma   90.00
#
_symmetry.space_group_name_H-M   'P 1'
#
loop_
_entity.id
_entity.type
_entity.pdbx_description
1 polymer ?
#
loop_
_entity_poly.entity_id
_entity_poly.type
_entity_poly.pdbx_seq_one_letter_code
_entity_poly.pdbx_strand_id
1 'polypeptide(L)'
;TLYLSDTDLGGDSTLFHAINRNKKSFAANLKDPHDLEKIKKLISKADVITQNFRPGVIERIGLDYESVKKINSKIVYGSISGYGNEGPWRDLPGQDLLAQSRSGLVWLNGNGGEAPTPMGLAAADMLAGHYMVEGILASLIKSLKTGQGSLVETSLMEALLDFQFEVLTTYLNDGNRKPIRSSYNNAHAYLSAPYGIYKTKDSFLAIAMTPVPALGELLG
;
A
#
# COMPACT_ATOMS: atom_id res chain seq x y z
N THR A 1 -17.50 -1.21 6.74
CA THR A 1 -16.26 -1.73 7.34
C THR A 1 -16.17 -3.20 7.04
N LEU A 2 -15.04 -3.67 6.52
CA LEU A 2 -14.79 -5.08 6.26
C LEU A 2 -14.63 -5.81 7.60
N TYR A 3 -15.46 -6.80 7.85
CA TYR A 3 -15.24 -7.76 8.91
C TYR A 3 -14.17 -8.74 8.42
N LEU A 4 -12.93 -8.60 8.91
CA LEU A 4 -11.83 -9.52 8.56
C LEU A 4 -11.78 -10.77 9.44
N SER A 5 -12.62 -10.84 10.47
CA SER A 5 -12.77 -12.01 11.34
C SER A 5 -14.10 -11.94 12.08
N ASP A 6 -14.51 -13.03 12.69
CA ASP A 6 -15.66 -13.08 13.60
C ASP A 6 -15.38 -12.41 14.95
N THR A 7 -14.21 -11.76 15.10
CA THR A 7 -13.84 -11.10 16.34
C THR A 7 -14.47 -9.71 16.39
N ASP A 8 -15.36 -9.54 17.32
CA ASP A 8 -16.20 -8.37 17.56
C ASP A 8 -15.91 -7.80 18.95
N LEU A 9 -15.90 -6.48 19.05
CA LEU A 9 -15.83 -5.73 20.31
C LEU A 9 -16.99 -4.72 20.33
N GLY A 10 -18.09 -5.10 20.98
CA GLY A 10 -19.24 -4.21 21.15
C GLY A 10 -20.01 -3.89 19.86
N GLY A 11 -20.06 -4.83 18.91
CA GLY A 11 -20.77 -4.69 17.64
C GLY A 11 -19.93 -4.20 16.47
N ASP A 12 -18.66 -3.86 16.70
CA ASP A 12 -17.71 -3.43 15.66
C ASP A 12 -16.51 -4.39 15.54
N SER A 13 -15.95 -4.53 14.36
CA SER A 13 -14.78 -5.39 14.15
C SER A 13 -13.54 -4.83 14.88
N THR A 14 -12.67 -5.71 15.34
CA THR A 14 -11.38 -5.33 15.96
C THR A 14 -10.54 -4.47 15.03
N LEU A 15 -10.59 -4.71 13.72
CA LEU A 15 -9.91 -3.89 12.72
C LEU A 15 -10.48 -2.46 12.71
N PHE A 16 -11.81 -2.30 12.79
CA PHE A 16 -12.43 -0.97 12.86
C PHE A 16 -11.87 -0.15 14.02
N HIS A 17 -11.79 -0.75 15.20
CA HIS A 17 -11.23 -0.08 16.38
C HIS A 17 -9.75 0.26 16.21
N ALA A 18 -8.97 -0.62 15.60
CA ALA A 18 -7.54 -0.40 15.39
C ALA A 18 -7.28 0.81 14.47
N ILE A 19 -7.94 0.84 13.30
CA ILE A 19 -7.68 1.87 12.28
C ILE A 19 -8.42 3.18 12.50
N ASN A 20 -9.45 3.20 13.39
CA ASN A 20 -10.23 4.42 13.68
C ASN A 20 -9.95 5.03 15.05
N ARG A 21 -8.89 4.58 15.70
CA ARG A 21 -8.48 5.14 17.00
C ARG A 21 -8.22 6.65 16.90
N ASN A 22 -8.73 7.42 17.89
CA ASN A 22 -8.65 8.87 17.97
C ASN A 22 -9.40 9.64 16.86
N LYS A 23 -10.25 8.98 16.08
CA LYS A 23 -11.07 9.64 15.07
C LYS A 23 -12.42 10.05 15.64
N LYS A 24 -12.95 11.16 15.15
CA LYS A 24 -14.34 11.56 15.37
C LYS A 24 -15.15 11.26 14.13
N SER A 25 -16.35 10.71 14.29
CA SER A 25 -17.26 10.44 13.18
C SER A 25 -18.07 11.68 12.83
N PHE A 26 -18.24 11.91 11.54
CA PHE A 26 -19.13 12.92 10.98
C PHE A 26 -19.94 12.28 9.84
N ALA A 27 -21.25 12.19 10.02
CA ALA A 27 -22.13 11.65 9.00
C ALA A 27 -22.59 12.77 8.03
N ALA A 28 -22.42 12.55 6.73
CA ALA A 28 -22.84 13.48 5.70
C ALA A 28 -23.26 12.73 4.44
N ASN A 29 -24.31 13.24 3.78
CA ASN A 29 -24.69 12.79 2.45
C ASN A 29 -24.00 13.66 1.39
N LEU A 30 -23.01 13.10 0.69
CA LEU A 30 -22.24 13.82 -0.34
C LEU A 30 -23.09 14.24 -1.58
N LYS A 31 -24.34 13.81 -1.67
CA LYS A 31 -25.30 14.25 -2.71
C LYS A 31 -26.17 15.40 -2.23
N ASP A 32 -26.16 15.73 -0.95
CA ASP A 32 -26.92 16.84 -0.37
C ASP A 32 -26.06 18.10 -0.35
N PRO A 33 -26.45 19.18 -1.05
CA PRO A 33 -25.72 20.44 -1.04
C PRO A 33 -25.50 21.03 0.35
N HIS A 34 -26.47 20.85 1.26
CA HIS A 34 -26.35 21.36 2.64
C HIS A 34 -25.26 20.64 3.44
N ASP A 35 -25.14 19.32 3.26
CA ASP A 35 -24.08 18.56 3.91
C ASP A 35 -22.71 18.84 3.26
N LEU A 36 -22.65 19.06 1.94
CA LEU A 36 -21.43 19.50 1.27
C LEU A 36 -20.92 20.84 1.81
N GLU A 37 -21.80 21.80 2.09
CA GLU A 37 -21.39 23.07 2.69
C GLU A 37 -20.82 22.89 4.10
N LYS A 38 -21.34 21.94 4.88
CA LYS A 38 -20.76 21.59 6.19
C LYS A 38 -19.34 21.02 6.03
N ILE A 39 -19.13 20.13 5.03
CA ILE A 39 -17.83 19.56 4.73
C ILE A 39 -16.85 20.66 4.30
N LYS A 40 -17.25 21.57 3.41
CA LYS A 40 -16.42 22.71 2.99
C LYS A 40 -16.00 23.61 4.18
N LYS A 41 -16.90 23.79 5.14
CA LYS A 41 -16.56 24.50 6.40
C LYS A 41 -15.54 23.75 7.26
N LEU A 42 -15.55 22.41 7.27
CA LEU A 42 -14.50 21.62 7.93
C LEU A 42 -13.19 21.75 7.18
N ILE A 43 -13.21 21.63 5.84
CA ILE A 43 -12.03 21.77 4.97
C ILE A 43 -11.34 23.12 5.14
N SER A 44 -12.10 24.21 5.31
CA SER A 44 -11.52 25.56 5.51
C SER A 44 -10.66 25.69 6.77
N LYS A 45 -10.78 24.75 7.71
CA LYS A 45 -10.04 24.70 8.99
C LYS A 45 -9.10 23.50 9.11
N ALA A 46 -9.12 22.58 8.15
CA ALA A 46 -8.30 21.38 8.18
C ALA A 46 -6.89 21.67 7.66
N ASP A 47 -5.90 20.97 8.20
CA ASP A 47 -4.53 20.99 7.69
C ASP A 47 -4.35 19.96 6.57
N VAL A 48 -5.08 18.86 6.67
CA VAL A 48 -4.99 17.72 5.74
C VAL A 48 -6.39 17.21 5.38
N ILE A 49 -6.56 16.84 4.14
CA ILE A 49 -7.70 16.01 3.68
C ILE A 49 -7.15 14.78 2.95
N THR A 50 -7.74 13.63 3.18
CA THR A 50 -7.39 12.40 2.47
C THR A 50 -8.63 11.73 1.89
N GLN A 51 -8.47 11.12 0.73
CA GLN A 51 -9.54 10.36 0.08
C GLN A 51 -8.97 9.18 -0.72
N ASN A 52 -9.79 8.16 -0.94
CA ASN A 52 -9.48 7.01 -1.79
C ASN A 52 -10.68 6.61 -2.67
N PHE A 53 -11.44 7.58 -3.13
CA PHE A 53 -12.50 7.34 -4.11
C PHE A 53 -11.92 6.89 -5.45
N ARG A 54 -12.71 6.15 -6.22
CA ARG A 54 -12.35 5.86 -7.61
C ARG A 54 -12.16 7.15 -8.40
N PRO A 55 -11.20 7.21 -9.35
CA PRO A 55 -10.99 8.39 -10.19
C PRO A 55 -12.30 8.91 -10.80
N GLY A 56 -12.46 10.23 -10.84
CA GLY A 56 -13.66 10.90 -11.33
C GLY A 56 -14.83 11.01 -10.35
N VAL A 57 -14.79 10.33 -9.20
CA VAL A 57 -15.85 10.43 -8.19
C VAL A 57 -15.73 11.73 -7.39
N ILE A 58 -14.55 12.02 -6.89
CA ILE A 58 -14.32 13.18 -6.03
C ILE A 58 -14.44 14.49 -6.79
N GLU A 59 -14.09 14.51 -8.07
CA GLU A 59 -14.25 15.64 -8.98
C GLU A 59 -15.74 15.96 -9.20
N ARG A 60 -16.57 14.94 -9.42
CA ARG A 60 -18.03 15.14 -9.59
C ARG A 60 -18.71 15.70 -8.34
N ILE A 61 -18.13 15.49 -7.17
CA ILE A 61 -18.63 16.01 -5.90
C ILE A 61 -18.12 17.44 -5.65
N GLY A 62 -17.08 17.88 -6.38
CA GLY A 62 -16.44 19.18 -6.19
C GLY A 62 -15.57 19.25 -4.95
N LEU A 63 -14.98 18.13 -4.56
CA LEU A 63 -14.04 17.98 -3.44
C LEU A 63 -12.66 17.50 -3.92
N ASP A 64 -12.37 17.65 -5.22
CA ASP A 64 -11.02 17.45 -5.77
C ASP A 64 -10.03 18.51 -5.26
N TYR A 65 -8.75 18.29 -5.50
CA TYR A 65 -7.69 19.17 -5.01
C TYR A 65 -7.86 20.62 -5.47
N GLU A 66 -8.15 20.86 -6.75
CA GLU A 66 -8.28 22.22 -7.29
C GLU A 66 -9.51 22.96 -6.70
N SER A 67 -10.58 22.24 -6.41
CA SER A 67 -11.76 22.78 -5.73
C SER A 67 -11.49 23.08 -4.27
N VAL A 68 -10.83 22.17 -3.56
CA VAL A 68 -10.52 22.28 -2.14
C VAL A 68 -9.45 23.36 -1.89
N LYS A 69 -8.45 23.49 -2.76
CA LYS A 69 -7.41 24.53 -2.72
C LYS A 69 -7.97 25.96 -2.77
N LYS A 70 -9.08 26.16 -3.48
CA LYS A 70 -9.78 27.46 -3.51
C LYS A 70 -10.41 27.81 -2.16
N ILE A 71 -10.80 26.80 -1.37
CA ILE A 71 -11.37 26.97 -0.03
C ILE A 71 -10.24 27.17 1.01
N ASN A 72 -9.16 26.42 0.88
CA ASN A 72 -8.02 26.44 1.79
C ASN A 72 -6.70 26.23 1.02
N SER A 73 -6.01 27.33 0.71
CA SER A 73 -4.77 27.30 -0.07
C SER A 73 -3.59 26.62 0.63
N LYS A 74 -3.71 26.38 1.96
CA LYS A 74 -2.68 25.72 2.76
C LYS A 74 -2.90 24.22 2.89
N ILE A 75 -4.03 23.70 2.40
CA ILE A 75 -4.42 22.31 2.60
C ILE A 75 -3.41 21.34 1.97
N VAL A 76 -3.05 20.32 2.69
CA VAL A 76 -2.37 19.14 2.14
C VAL A 76 -3.44 18.13 1.74
N TYR A 77 -3.48 17.77 0.48
CA TYR A 77 -4.50 16.89 -0.07
C TYR A 77 -3.88 15.55 -0.43
N GLY A 78 -4.28 14.47 0.25
CA GLY A 78 -3.84 13.10 -0.01
C GLY A 78 -4.86 12.32 -0.84
N SER A 79 -4.40 11.71 -1.94
CA SER A 79 -5.23 10.89 -2.84
C SER A 79 -4.58 9.52 -3.03
N ILE A 80 -5.30 8.45 -2.68
CA ILE A 80 -4.87 7.07 -2.95
C ILE A 80 -5.80 6.46 -3.99
N SER A 81 -5.21 5.86 -5.02
CA SER A 81 -5.94 5.12 -6.06
C SER A 81 -5.40 3.70 -6.21
N GLY A 82 -6.06 2.86 -7.01
CA GLY A 82 -5.56 1.51 -7.30
C GLY A 82 -4.31 1.53 -8.17
N TYR A 83 -4.34 2.33 -9.25
CA TYR A 83 -3.33 2.28 -10.32
C TYR A 83 -2.88 3.67 -10.81
N GLY A 84 -3.10 4.72 -10.03
CA GLY A 84 -2.83 6.09 -10.43
C GLY A 84 -4.03 6.75 -11.12
N ASN A 85 -3.88 8.05 -11.42
CA ASN A 85 -4.91 8.86 -12.06
C ASN A 85 -4.78 8.90 -13.59
N GLU A 86 -3.77 8.24 -14.14
CA GLU A 86 -3.47 8.17 -15.56
C GLU A 86 -3.19 6.71 -15.99
N GLY A 87 -3.09 6.51 -17.31
CA GLY A 87 -2.73 5.21 -17.88
C GLY A 87 -3.90 4.25 -18.07
N PRO A 88 -3.63 3.08 -18.69
CA PRO A 88 -4.67 2.15 -19.15
C PRO A 88 -5.43 1.44 -18.03
N TRP A 89 -4.93 1.47 -16.81
CA TRP A 89 -5.54 0.79 -15.65
C TRP A 89 -6.25 1.73 -14.69
N ARG A 90 -6.26 3.02 -14.98
CA ARG A 90 -6.86 4.07 -14.13
C ARG A 90 -8.25 3.71 -13.61
N ASP A 91 -9.12 3.21 -14.48
CA ASP A 91 -10.51 2.94 -14.15
C ASP A 91 -10.79 1.50 -13.72
N LEU A 92 -9.74 0.68 -13.63
CA LEU A 92 -9.87 -0.70 -13.18
C LEU A 92 -10.06 -0.78 -11.65
N PRO A 93 -10.74 -1.85 -11.16
CA PRO A 93 -10.88 -2.09 -9.72
C PRO A 93 -9.50 -2.22 -9.05
N GLY A 94 -9.19 -1.31 -8.14
CA GLY A 94 -7.98 -1.33 -7.33
C GLY A 94 -8.27 -1.99 -5.98
N GLN A 95 -7.98 -3.28 -5.88
CA GLN A 95 -8.02 -4.04 -4.64
C GLN A 95 -6.63 -4.61 -4.37
N ASP A 96 -6.29 -4.82 -3.11
CA ASP A 96 -4.98 -5.29 -2.68
C ASP A 96 -4.48 -6.50 -3.48
N LEU A 97 -5.25 -7.59 -3.52
CA LEU A 97 -4.89 -8.80 -4.25
C LEU A 97 -4.67 -8.56 -5.76
N LEU A 98 -5.48 -7.68 -6.36
CA LEU A 98 -5.34 -7.35 -7.78
C LEU A 98 -4.07 -6.53 -8.03
N ALA A 99 -3.73 -5.62 -7.14
CA ALA A 99 -2.48 -4.86 -7.19
C ALA A 99 -1.26 -5.78 -6.99
N GLN A 100 -1.29 -6.68 -5.99
CA GLN A 100 -0.24 -7.69 -5.79
C GLN A 100 -0.03 -8.55 -7.04
N SER A 101 -1.13 -8.96 -7.69
CA SER A 101 -1.06 -9.80 -8.89
C SER A 101 -0.47 -9.04 -10.09
N ARG A 102 -0.89 -7.80 -10.31
CA ARG A 102 -0.44 -6.97 -11.43
C ARG A 102 0.98 -6.45 -11.28
N SER A 103 1.41 -6.17 -10.05
CA SER A 103 2.78 -5.74 -9.76
C SER A 103 3.82 -6.86 -9.89
N GLY A 104 3.37 -8.12 -9.95
CA GLY A 104 4.25 -9.27 -9.95
C GLY A 104 4.67 -9.77 -8.56
N LEU A 105 4.27 -9.11 -7.48
CA LEU A 105 4.64 -9.51 -6.11
C LEU A 105 4.28 -10.96 -5.81
N VAL A 106 3.12 -11.42 -6.25
CA VAL A 106 2.67 -12.82 -6.07
C VAL A 106 3.59 -13.84 -6.76
N TRP A 107 4.35 -13.39 -7.78
CA TRP A 107 5.31 -14.26 -8.47
C TRP A 107 6.56 -14.50 -7.65
N LEU A 108 6.92 -13.61 -6.75
CA LEU A 108 8.13 -13.72 -5.92
C LEU A 108 7.93 -14.66 -4.72
N ASN A 109 6.69 -14.97 -4.38
CA ASN A 109 6.34 -15.85 -3.27
C ASN A 109 6.09 -17.30 -3.74
N GLY A 110 6.26 -18.24 -2.81
CA GLY A 110 6.09 -19.67 -3.09
C GLY A 110 7.26 -20.29 -3.86
N ASN A 111 7.23 -21.60 -4.07
CA ASN A 111 8.28 -22.35 -4.75
C ASN A 111 8.10 -22.34 -6.27
N GLY A 112 9.20 -22.63 -6.99
CA GLY A 112 9.17 -22.87 -8.42
C GLY A 112 8.28 -24.06 -8.75
N GLY A 113 7.49 -23.95 -9.85
CA GLY A 113 6.51 -24.96 -10.23
C GLY A 113 5.15 -24.87 -9.52
N GLU A 114 5.04 -24.10 -8.44
CA GLU A 114 3.76 -23.82 -7.76
C GLU A 114 3.07 -22.59 -8.38
N ALA A 115 1.77 -22.45 -8.08
CA ALA A 115 1.04 -21.24 -8.44
C ALA A 115 1.65 -19.99 -7.78
N PRO A 116 1.53 -18.80 -8.39
CA PRO A 116 1.87 -17.56 -7.72
C PRO A 116 1.11 -17.41 -6.41
N THR A 117 1.79 -17.03 -5.35
CA THR A 117 1.23 -16.99 -3.99
C THR A 117 1.16 -15.54 -3.50
N PRO A 118 -0.03 -15.01 -3.15
CA PRO A 118 -0.13 -13.68 -2.58
C PRO A 118 0.50 -13.62 -1.17
N MET A 119 0.86 -12.43 -0.73
CA MET A 119 1.17 -12.22 0.68
C MET A 119 -0.10 -12.43 1.51
N GLY A 120 0.01 -13.07 2.66
CA GLY A 120 -1.12 -13.35 3.55
C GLY A 120 -1.66 -12.11 4.30
N LEU A 121 -1.45 -10.92 3.78
CA LEU A 121 -1.87 -9.65 4.36
C LEU A 121 -2.11 -8.62 3.24
N ALA A 122 -2.80 -7.51 3.57
CA ALA A 122 -3.09 -6.42 2.65
C ALA A 122 -1.86 -5.51 2.45
N ALA A 123 -0.82 -6.05 1.79
CA ALA A 123 0.47 -5.39 1.64
C ALA A 123 0.39 -4.09 0.84
N ALA A 124 -0.38 -4.09 -0.25
CA ALA A 124 -0.56 -2.91 -1.09
C ALA A 124 -1.26 -1.77 -0.34
N ASP A 125 -2.35 -2.09 0.36
CA ASP A 125 -3.11 -1.10 1.13
C ASP A 125 -2.25 -0.49 2.26
N MET A 126 -1.52 -1.34 2.98
CA MET A 126 -0.67 -0.89 4.09
C MET A 126 0.49 -0.01 3.61
N LEU A 127 1.17 -0.40 2.55
CA LEU A 127 2.29 0.34 1.98
C LEU A 127 1.83 1.68 1.38
N ALA A 128 0.74 1.68 0.61
CA ALA A 128 0.19 2.93 0.08
C ALA A 128 -0.20 3.90 1.20
N GLY A 129 -0.74 3.39 2.32
CA GLY A 129 -1.02 4.19 3.51
C GLY A 129 0.25 4.79 4.12
N HIS A 130 1.36 4.05 4.21
CA HIS A 130 2.63 4.53 4.72
C HIS A 130 3.25 5.61 3.82
N TYR A 131 3.33 5.38 2.51
CA TYR A 131 3.82 6.38 1.55
C TYR A 131 2.97 7.65 1.55
N MET A 132 1.65 7.51 1.69
CA MET A 132 0.76 8.65 1.87
C MET A 132 1.12 9.47 3.11
N VAL A 133 1.38 8.83 4.24
CA VAL A 133 1.79 9.52 5.48
C VAL A 133 3.11 10.25 5.28
N GLU A 134 4.10 9.65 4.65
CA GLU A 134 5.39 10.28 4.35
C GLU A 134 5.22 11.53 3.48
N GLY A 135 4.47 11.42 2.39
CA GLY A 135 4.17 12.53 1.49
C GLY A 135 3.40 13.66 2.18
N ILE A 136 2.42 13.31 3.04
CA ILE A 136 1.67 14.28 3.84
C ILE A 136 2.59 15.02 4.83
N LEU A 137 3.44 14.31 5.55
CA LEU A 137 4.35 14.94 6.53
C LEU A 137 5.33 15.88 5.84
N ALA A 138 5.93 15.50 4.71
CA ALA A 138 6.78 16.37 3.92
C ALA A 138 6.03 17.63 3.43
N SER A 139 4.79 17.45 2.97
CA SER A 139 3.94 18.53 2.49
C SER A 139 3.44 19.45 3.61
N LEU A 140 3.20 18.93 4.81
CA LEU A 140 2.88 19.75 5.99
C LEU A 140 4.06 20.65 6.38
N ILE A 141 5.29 20.11 6.38
CA ILE A 141 6.50 20.90 6.63
C ILE A 141 6.64 22.05 5.59
N LYS A 142 6.37 21.75 4.31
CA LYS A 142 6.33 22.79 3.26
C LYS A 142 5.23 23.81 3.54
N SER A 143 4.01 23.37 3.84
CA SER A 143 2.87 24.26 4.11
C SER A 143 3.14 25.18 5.30
N LEU A 144 3.72 24.67 6.38
CA LEU A 144 4.10 25.45 7.55
C LEU A 144 5.16 26.52 7.23
N LYS A 145 6.11 26.23 6.32
CA LYS A 145 7.18 27.16 5.93
C LYS A 145 6.74 28.18 4.90
N THR A 146 5.87 27.81 3.98
CA THR A 146 5.55 28.63 2.79
C THR A 146 4.13 29.20 2.78
N GLY A 147 3.25 28.67 3.63
CA GLY A 147 1.83 28.99 3.59
C GLY A 147 1.08 28.36 2.42
N GLN A 148 1.69 27.41 1.68
CA GLN A 148 1.11 26.78 0.50
C GLN A 148 0.94 25.27 0.72
N GLY A 149 -0.25 24.76 0.45
CA GLY A 149 -0.55 23.34 0.47
C GLY A 149 0.04 22.58 -0.72
N SER A 150 -0.24 21.28 -0.78
CA SER A 150 0.22 20.39 -1.85
C SER A 150 -0.79 19.29 -2.11
N LEU A 151 -0.81 18.79 -3.35
CA LEU A 151 -1.38 17.50 -3.69
C LEU A 151 -0.33 16.43 -3.45
N VAL A 152 -0.71 15.36 -2.75
CA VAL A 152 0.07 14.14 -2.54
C VAL A 152 -0.72 12.99 -3.13
N GLU A 153 -0.16 12.32 -4.10
CA GLU A 153 -0.81 11.19 -4.78
C GLU A 153 0.05 9.94 -4.64
N THR A 154 -0.59 8.82 -4.47
CA THR A 154 0.01 7.49 -4.54
C THR A 154 -1.02 6.47 -5.00
N SER A 155 -0.55 5.31 -5.40
CA SER A 155 -1.41 4.19 -5.77
C SER A 155 -0.93 2.90 -5.13
N LEU A 156 -1.82 1.91 -5.05
CA LEU A 156 -1.47 0.57 -4.61
C LEU A 156 -0.36 -0.03 -5.49
N MET A 157 -0.42 0.24 -6.79
CA MET A 157 0.58 -0.24 -7.76
C MET A 157 1.94 0.40 -7.51
N GLU A 158 2.02 1.72 -7.40
CA GLU A 158 3.28 2.45 -7.16
C GLU A 158 3.94 1.99 -5.86
N ALA A 159 3.15 1.86 -4.79
CA ALA A 159 3.62 1.38 -3.50
C ALA A 159 4.24 -0.03 -3.60
N LEU A 160 3.63 -0.93 -4.36
CA LEU A 160 4.17 -2.28 -4.57
C LEU A 160 5.38 -2.31 -5.50
N LEU A 161 5.45 -1.43 -6.50
CA LEU A 161 6.63 -1.33 -7.37
C LEU A 161 7.85 -0.82 -6.59
N ASP A 162 7.65 0.19 -5.74
CA ASP A 162 8.70 0.69 -4.86
C ASP A 162 9.12 -0.38 -3.83
N PHE A 163 8.16 -1.08 -3.22
CA PHE A 163 8.46 -2.19 -2.31
C PHE A 163 9.30 -3.30 -2.94
N GLN A 164 9.19 -3.49 -4.25
CA GLN A 164 9.94 -4.47 -5.02
C GLN A 164 11.18 -3.86 -5.72
N PHE A 165 11.64 -2.68 -5.31
CA PHE A 165 12.67 -1.92 -6.03
C PHE A 165 13.92 -2.75 -6.37
N GLU A 166 14.36 -3.61 -5.46
CA GLU A 166 15.54 -4.46 -5.63
C GLU A 166 15.36 -5.46 -6.78
N VAL A 167 14.26 -6.20 -6.76
CA VAL A 167 13.93 -7.20 -7.79
C VAL A 167 13.63 -6.52 -9.13
N LEU A 168 12.87 -5.43 -9.09
CA LEU A 168 12.50 -4.68 -10.29
C LEU A 168 13.71 -4.03 -10.94
N THR A 169 14.61 -3.43 -10.16
CA THR A 169 15.86 -2.84 -10.67
C THR A 169 16.74 -3.90 -11.30
N THR A 170 16.88 -5.05 -10.67
CA THR A 170 17.64 -6.18 -11.25
C THR A 170 17.02 -6.65 -12.55
N TYR A 171 15.71 -6.88 -12.58
CA TYR A 171 14.99 -7.31 -13.78
C TYR A 171 15.16 -6.34 -14.95
N LEU A 172 15.03 -5.05 -14.73
CA LEU A 172 15.16 -4.02 -15.77
C LEU A 172 16.59 -3.88 -16.33
N ASN A 173 17.62 -4.28 -15.57
CA ASN A 173 19.03 -4.16 -15.96
C ASN A 173 19.67 -5.49 -16.36
N ASP A 174 18.97 -6.59 -16.28
CA ASP A 174 19.42 -7.95 -16.50
C ASP A 174 18.87 -8.52 -17.86
N GLY A 175 18.58 -7.67 -18.83
CA GLY A 175 17.97 -8.09 -20.10
C GLY A 175 16.51 -8.56 -19.95
N ASN A 176 15.81 -8.09 -18.93
CA ASN A 176 14.42 -8.44 -18.59
C ASN A 176 14.20 -9.95 -18.35
N ARG A 177 15.21 -10.62 -17.80
CA ARG A 177 15.07 -12.03 -17.43
C ARG A 177 14.15 -12.17 -16.23
N LYS A 178 13.08 -12.94 -16.42
CA LYS A 178 12.10 -13.19 -15.39
C LYS A 178 12.75 -13.80 -14.13
N PRO A 179 12.51 -13.28 -12.94
CA PRO A 179 13.00 -13.87 -11.70
C PRO A 179 12.60 -15.34 -11.58
N ILE A 180 13.53 -16.19 -11.19
CA ILE A 180 13.32 -17.63 -11.07
C ILE A 180 13.16 -17.96 -9.60
N ARG A 181 12.01 -18.52 -9.26
CA ARG A 181 11.79 -19.09 -7.93
C ARG A 181 12.52 -20.43 -7.81
N SER A 182 13.19 -20.64 -6.70
CA SER A 182 13.73 -21.95 -6.36
C SER A 182 12.63 -23.00 -6.29
N SER A 183 12.88 -24.22 -6.75
CA SER A 183 11.92 -25.33 -6.69
C SER A 183 11.62 -25.81 -5.27
N TYR A 184 12.48 -25.46 -4.32
CA TYR A 184 12.35 -25.83 -2.93
C TYR A 184 12.88 -24.71 -2.01
N ASN A 185 12.15 -24.42 -0.94
CA ASN A 185 12.49 -23.43 0.06
C ASN A 185 12.84 -22.04 -0.51
N ASN A 186 12.12 -21.61 -1.54
CA ASN A 186 12.33 -20.31 -2.15
C ASN A 186 12.08 -19.18 -1.14
N ALA A 187 13.10 -18.35 -0.92
CA ALA A 187 12.99 -17.20 -0.02
C ALA A 187 13.33 -15.88 -0.71
N HIS A 188 14.10 -15.92 -1.81
CA HIS A 188 14.46 -14.72 -2.57
C HIS A 188 14.81 -15.07 -4.02
N ALA A 189 14.34 -14.24 -4.97
CA ALA A 189 14.46 -14.52 -6.39
C ALA A 189 15.91 -14.51 -6.93
N TYR A 190 16.84 -13.87 -6.24
CA TYR A 190 18.23 -13.69 -6.70
C TYR A 190 19.28 -14.19 -5.70
N LEU A 191 18.87 -14.74 -4.57
CA LEU A 191 19.79 -15.34 -3.59
C LEU A 191 19.74 -16.86 -3.70
N SER A 192 20.92 -17.46 -3.85
CA SER A 192 21.07 -18.92 -3.92
C SER A 192 20.99 -19.59 -2.55
N ALA A 193 20.72 -20.90 -2.55
CA ALA A 193 20.82 -21.72 -1.35
C ALA A 193 22.19 -21.53 -0.66
N PRO A 194 22.22 -21.60 0.68
CA PRO A 194 21.18 -22.05 1.62
C PRO A 194 20.22 -20.96 2.15
N TYR A 195 19.95 -19.92 1.41
CA TYR A 195 19.02 -18.87 1.81
C TYR A 195 17.55 -19.39 1.73
N GLY A 196 16.96 -19.72 2.89
CA GLY A 196 15.60 -20.33 2.91
C GLY A 196 15.15 -20.83 4.27
N ILE A 197 13.95 -21.42 4.28
CA ILE A 197 13.35 -22.05 5.46
C ILE A 197 13.42 -23.56 5.30
N TYR A 198 14.11 -24.23 6.19
CA TYR A 198 14.38 -25.66 6.14
C TYR A 198 13.66 -26.41 7.25
N LYS A 199 13.13 -27.60 6.94
CA LYS A 199 12.47 -28.45 7.91
C LYS A 199 13.52 -29.11 8.81
N THR A 200 13.29 -29.06 10.11
CA THR A 200 14.03 -29.85 11.12
C THR A 200 13.21 -31.05 11.55
N LYS A 201 13.69 -31.77 12.56
CA LYS A 201 12.99 -32.94 13.09
C LYS A 201 11.58 -32.60 13.61
N ASP A 202 11.41 -31.48 14.23
CA ASP A 202 10.21 -31.08 14.98
C ASP A 202 9.74 -29.64 14.70
N SER A 203 10.46 -28.90 13.86
CA SER A 203 10.18 -27.48 13.58
C SER A 203 10.75 -27.05 12.23
N PHE A 204 11.06 -25.76 12.10
CA PHE A 204 11.68 -25.15 10.92
C PHE A 204 12.84 -24.25 11.37
N LEU A 205 13.87 -24.15 10.53
CA LEU A 205 15.02 -23.29 10.71
C LEU A 205 15.18 -22.37 9.50
N ALA A 206 15.34 -21.08 9.75
CA ALA A 206 15.74 -20.11 8.73
C ALA A 206 17.27 -20.10 8.61
N ILE A 207 17.78 -20.25 7.40
CA ILE A 207 19.22 -20.15 7.10
C ILE A 207 19.39 -18.98 6.13
N ALA A 208 20.32 -18.07 6.44
CA ALA A 208 20.60 -16.91 5.62
C ALA A 208 22.11 -16.66 5.52
N MET A 209 22.60 -16.43 4.30
CA MET A 209 23.97 -15.96 3.98
C MET A 209 25.10 -16.74 4.67
N THR A 210 24.89 -18.01 4.94
CA THR A 210 25.90 -18.87 5.58
C THR A 210 26.72 -19.57 4.50
N PRO A 211 28.07 -19.52 4.54
CA PRO A 211 28.91 -20.31 3.64
C PRO A 211 28.60 -21.80 3.78
N VAL A 212 28.45 -22.50 2.67
CA VAL A 212 28.14 -23.95 2.67
C VAL A 212 29.15 -24.79 3.46
N PRO A 213 30.47 -24.52 3.37
CA PRO A 213 31.44 -25.25 4.20
C PRO A 213 31.21 -25.09 5.70
N ALA A 214 30.97 -23.85 6.17
CA ALA A 214 30.69 -23.59 7.58
C ALA A 214 29.41 -24.28 8.06
N LEU A 215 28.37 -24.32 7.19
CA LEU A 215 27.13 -25.04 7.48
C LEU A 215 27.38 -26.56 7.59
N GLY A 216 28.24 -27.11 6.69
CA GLY A 216 28.66 -28.51 6.75
C GLY A 216 29.36 -28.87 8.06
N GLU A 217 30.28 -28.03 8.54
CA GLU A 217 30.96 -28.22 9.83
C GLU A 217 29.97 -28.21 11.01
N LEU A 218 28.94 -27.38 10.97
CA LEU A 218 27.92 -27.32 12.03
C LEU A 218 26.95 -28.52 12.03
N LEU A 219 26.72 -29.11 10.87
CA LEU A 219 25.78 -30.22 10.74
C LEU A 219 26.42 -31.61 10.84
N GLY A 220 27.74 -31.70 10.83
CA GLY A 220 28.52 -32.94 10.89
C GLY A 220 28.67 -33.56 9.52
#